data_b5718e952181ed2a40bde2f577b0dfa2
#
_entry.id   b5718e952181ed2a40bde2f577b0dfa2
#
_cell.length_a   1.000
_cell.length_b   1.000
_cell.length_c   1.000
_cell.angle_alpha   90.00
_cell.angle_beta   90.00
_cell.angle_gamma   90.00
#
_symmetry.space_group_name_H-M   'P 1'
#
loop_
_entity.id
_entity.type
_entity.pdbx_description
1 polymer ?
#
loop_
_entity_poly.entity_id
_entity_poly.type
_entity_poly.pdbx_seq_one_letter_code
_entity_poly.pdbx_strand_id
1 'polypeptide(L)'
;YEYVPKTDFVEETYPHILLSGKVNLLWHQVTTQSANANLTNVLSGTKKVNVIAPTWFGTSDNNGNISSIASYDYVEKAHSMGIQVWGLCNDFAPDMKIGKVLSRTSRRERLEKNLLAEAIRYSLDGINIDFENVKKANGDDFIQFVRELGIMCRNNGIVLSIDNYPPASYSAYYSRNEQAAVADYVITMA
;
A
#
# COMPACT_ATOMS: atom_id res chain seq x y z
N TYR A 1 10.05 24.51 -18.02
CA TYR A 1 9.17 23.39 -18.44
C TYR A 1 9.14 23.40 -19.95
N GLU A 2 9.58 22.34 -20.59
CA GLU A 2 9.46 22.15 -22.02
C GLU A 2 8.03 21.73 -22.36
N TYR A 3 7.40 22.40 -23.32
CA TYR A 3 6.08 22.02 -23.81
C TYR A 3 6.23 20.76 -24.67
N VAL A 4 5.53 19.69 -24.28
CA VAL A 4 5.45 18.45 -25.04
C VAL A 4 4.13 18.45 -25.81
N PRO A 5 4.14 18.37 -27.14
CA PRO A 5 2.94 18.30 -27.95
C PRO A 5 2.07 17.08 -27.56
N LYS A 6 0.75 17.22 -27.56
CA LYS A 6 -0.18 16.13 -27.21
C LYS A 6 -0.02 14.89 -28.10
N THR A 7 0.49 15.06 -29.32
CA THR A 7 0.76 13.97 -30.26
C THR A 7 1.93 13.08 -29.86
N ASP A 8 2.77 13.52 -28.92
CA ASP A 8 3.96 12.80 -28.47
C ASP A 8 3.66 11.93 -27.24
N PHE A 9 2.42 11.98 -26.73
CA PHE A 9 2.00 11.08 -25.66
C PHE A 9 1.59 9.73 -26.25
N VAL A 10 2.23 8.69 -25.76
CA VAL A 10 1.81 7.30 -25.99
C VAL A 10 0.84 6.93 -24.88
N GLU A 11 -0.36 6.47 -25.23
CA GLU A 11 -1.27 5.89 -24.27
C GLU A 11 -0.72 4.53 -23.83
N GLU A 12 -0.10 4.50 -22.65
CA GLU A 12 0.36 3.25 -22.06
C GLU A 12 -0.81 2.58 -21.34
N THR A 13 -1.11 1.35 -21.74
CA THR A 13 -2.02 0.49 -20.99
C THR A 13 -1.25 -0.19 -19.87
N TYR A 14 -1.63 0.10 -18.62
CA TYR A 14 -1.05 -0.56 -17.46
C TYR A 14 -1.96 -1.69 -17.00
N PRO A 15 -1.62 -2.97 -17.30
CA PRO A 15 -2.42 -4.08 -16.84
C PRO A 15 -2.34 -4.19 -15.31
N HIS A 16 -3.49 -4.30 -14.65
CA HIS A 16 -3.54 -4.56 -13.21
C HIS A 16 -3.05 -5.97 -12.88
N ILE A 17 -2.39 -6.12 -11.73
CA ILE A 17 -2.01 -7.41 -11.18
C ILE A 17 -3.18 -7.93 -10.35
N LEU A 18 -3.99 -8.80 -10.93
CA LEU A 18 -5.19 -9.31 -10.29
C LEU A 18 -5.02 -10.80 -9.93
N LEU A 19 -5.46 -11.19 -8.73
CA LEU A 19 -5.56 -12.58 -8.36
C LEU A 19 -6.65 -13.26 -9.18
N SER A 20 -6.45 -14.55 -9.49
CA SER A 20 -7.51 -15.37 -10.08
C SER A 20 -8.60 -15.62 -9.04
N GLY A 21 -9.80 -15.09 -9.27
CA GLY A 21 -10.96 -15.26 -8.39
C GLY A 21 -11.12 -14.14 -7.36
N LYS A 22 -11.86 -14.44 -6.29
CA LYS A 22 -12.17 -13.45 -5.25
C LYS A 22 -11.02 -13.29 -4.27
N VAL A 23 -10.70 -12.05 -3.93
CA VAL A 23 -9.81 -11.72 -2.82
C VAL A 23 -10.59 -11.83 -1.50
N ASN A 24 -10.06 -12.62 -0.59
CA ASN A 24 -10.50 -12.69 0.80
C ASN A 24 -9.32 -12.27 1.67
N LEU A 25 -9.23 -10.95 1.89
CA LEU A 25 -8.14 -10.31 2.61
C LEU A 25 -8.47 -10.23 4.10
N LEU A 26 -7.46 -10.53 4.92
CA LEU A 26 -7.49 -10.36 6.36
C LEU A 26 -6.42 -9.36 6.78
N TRP A 27 -6.80 -8.25 7.41
CA TRP A 27 -5.85 -7.37 8.10
C TRP A 27 -5.42 -8.02 9.42
N HIS A 28 -4.11 -8.19 9.59
CA HIS A 28 -3.53 -8.72 10.82
C HIS A 28 -2.80 -7.62 11.58
N GLN A 29 -3.36 -7.18 12.70
CA GLN A 29 -2.73 -6.18 13.55
C GLN A 29 -1.49 -6.79 14.23
N VAL A 30 -0.30 -6.41 13.75
CA VAL A 30 0.99 -6.77 14.31
C VAL A 30 1.59 -5.52 14.95
N THR A 31 1.79 -5.53 16.27
CA THR A 31 2.23 -4.35 17.01
C THR A 31 3.66 -4.43 17.52
N THR A 32 4.25 -5.63 17.50
CA THR A 32 5.65 -5.89 17.88
C THR A 32 6.26 -6.95 17.00
N GLN A 33 7.60 -6.99 16.93
CA GLN A 33 8.30 -8.04 16.19
C GLN A 33 7.88 -9.45 16.62
N SER A 34 7.71 -9.68 17.93
CA SER A 34 7.31 -11.00 18.48
C SER A 34 5.87 -11.39 18.13
N ALA A 35 4.98 -10.41 17.88
CA ALA A 35 3.60 -10.68 17.50
C ALA A 35 3.44 -11.37 16.12
N ASN A 36 4.49 -11.33 15.29
CA ASN A 36 4.54 -12.09 14.04
C ASN A 36 4.30 -13.60 14.23
N ALA A 37 4.70 -14.16 15.37
CA ALA A 37 4.48 -15.57 15.68
C ALA A 37 3.01 -15.97 15.78
N ASN A 38 2.08 -14.99 15.90
CA ASN A 38 0.65 -15.25 16.07
C ASN A 38 -0.13 -15.61 14.80
N LEU A 39 0.52 -15.61 13.63
CA LEU A 39 -0.11 -15.86 12.33
C LEU A 39 -1.04 -17.09 12.34
N THR A 40 -0.55 -18.22 12.83
CA THR A 40 -1.33 -19.47 12.85
C THR A 40 -2.60 -19.36 13.68
N ASN A 41 -2.53 -18.68 14.83
CA ASN A 41 -3.70 -18.49 15.69
C ASN A 41 -4.74 -17.58 15.01
N VAL A 42 -4.30 -16.51 14.38
CA VAL A 42 -5.18 -15.59 13.64
C VAL A 42 -5.89 -16.33 12.49
N LEU A 43 -5.18 -17.15 11.75
CA LEU A 43 -5.74 -17.93 10.64
C LEU A 43 -6.65 -19.06 11.09
N SER A 44 -6.45 -19.64 12.28
CA SER A 44 -7.26 -20.75 12.79
C SER A 44 -8.73 -20.41 12.95
N GLY A 45 -9.06 -19.12 13.19
CA GLY A 45 -10.42 -18.60 13.27
C GLY A 45 -11.07 -18.21 11.95
N THR A 46 -10.36 -18.37 10.83
CA THR A 46 -10.80 -17.88 9.52
C THR A 46 -10.98 -19.02 8.52
N LYS A 47 -11.72 -18.73 7.44
CA LYS A 47 -11.88 -19.68 6.32
C LYS A 47 -11.62 -19.00 4.99
N LYS A 48 -10.89 -19.68 4.11
CA LYS A 48 -10.66 -19.23 2.73
C LYS A 48 -9.93 -17.89 2.58
N VAL A 49 -9.18 -17.45 3.59
CA VAL A 49 -8.28 -16.31 3.45
C VAL A 49 -7.23 -16.67 2.41
N ASN A 50 -7.05 -15.81 1.41
CA ASN A 50 -6.02 -15.98 0.38
C ASN A 50 -5.05 -14.80 0.32
N VAL A 51 -5.34 -13.73 1.08
CA VAL A 51 -4.44 -12.59 1.27
C VAL A 51 -4.43 -12.20 2.74
N ILE A 52 -3.26 -11.95 3.29
CA ILE A 52 -3.11 -11.39 4.64
C ILE A 52 -2.30 -10.10 4.57
N ALA A 53 -2.81 -9.04 5.21
CA ALA A 53 -2.15 -7.73 5.27
C ALA A 53 -1.72 -7.41 6.71
N PRO A 54 -0.48 -7.77 7.10
CA PRO A 54 0.04 -7.43 8.42
C PRO A 54 0.43 -5.95 8.49
N THR A 55 0.15 -5.31 9.64
CA THR A 55 0.45 -3.89 9.89
C THR A 55 1.93 -3.69 10.19
N TRP A 56 2.78 -3.93 9.21
CA TRP A 56 4.24 -4.01 9.40
C TRP A 56 4.97 -2.69 9.24
N PHE A 57 4.44 -1.81 8.39
CA PHE A 57 5.11 -0.57 8.06
C PHE A 57 4.35 0.63 8.62
N GLY A 58 5.10 1.61 9.08
CA GLY A 58 4.57 2.91 9.45
C GLY A 58 5.46 4.02 8.92
N THR A 59 4.88 5.09 8.42
CA THR A 59 5.63 6.30 8.12
C THR A 59 6.23 6.84 9.42
N SER A 60 7.56 6.88 9.53
CA SER A 60 8.24 7.15 10.80
C SER A 60 8.60 8.63 11.00
N ASP A 61 8.64 9.40 9.92
CA ASP A 61 8.93 10.84 9.96
C ASP A 61 8.33 11.61 8.78
N ASN A 62 8.50 12.94 8.79
CA ASN A 62 8.03 13.80 7.72
C ASN A 62 8.97 13.88 6.50
N ASN A 63 9.94 12.95 6.36
CA ASN A 63 10.92 12.92 5.27
C ASN A 63 10.76 11.72 4.34
N GLY A 64 9.80 10.83 4.60
CA GLY A 64 9.53 9.63 3.81
C GLY A 64 10.27 8.39 4.29
N ASN A 65 10.79 8.40 5.53
CA ASN A 65 11.29 7.19 6.15
C ASN A 65 10.14 6.35 6.72
N ILE A 66 10.36 5.03 6.80
CA ILE A 66 9.42 4.07 7.38
C ILE A 66 10.06 3.30 8.53
N SER A 67 9.24 2.85 9.47
CA SER A 67 9.57 1.78 10.40
C SER A 67 9.08 0.45 9.83
N SER A 68 9.74 -0.64 10.18
CA SER A 68 9.38 -1.98 9.73
C SER A 68 9.52 -2.99 10.86
N ILE A 69 8.52 -3.87 11.00
CA ILE A 69 8.54 -5.05 11.86
C ILE A 69 8.21 -6.32 11.06
N ALA A 70 8.52 -6.31 9.77
CA ALA A 70 8.31 -7.44 8.87
C ALA A 70 9.14 -8.68 9.29
N SER A 71 8.70 -9.86 8.89
CA SER A 71 9.29 -11.13 9.28
C SER A 71 9.34 -12.11 8.11
N TYR A 72 10.54 -12.64 7.82
CA TYR A 72 10.72 -13.70 6.83
C TYR A 72 9.93 -14.96 7.19
N ASP A 73 10.03 -15.42 8.45
CA ASP A 73 9.33 -16.63 8.91
C ASP A 73 7.82 -16.53 8.73
N TYR A 74 7.27 -15.32 8.91
CA TYR A 74 5.85 -15.04 8.68
C TYR A 74 5.48 -15.22 7.20
N VAL A 75 6.28 -14.63 6.30
CA VAL A 75 6.04 -14.71 4.85
C VAL A 75 6.15 -16.16 4.37
N GLU A 76 7.23 -16.85 4.72
CA GLU A 76 7.41 -18.27 4.37
C GLU A 76 6.25 -19.13 4.88
N LYS A 77 5.79 -18.88 6.10
CA LYS A 77 4.67 -19.58 6.70
C LYS A 77 3.36 -19.32 5.95
N ALA A 78 3.06 -18.06 5.61
CA ALA A 78 1.88 -17.70 4.83
C ALA A 78 1.92 -18.34 3.43
N HIS A 79 3.05 -18.23 2.73
CA HIS A 79 3.26 -18.83 1.41
C HIS A 79 3.12 -20.36 1.44
N SER A 80 3.60 -21.03 2.49
CA SER A 80 3.42 -22.48 2.64
C SER A 80 1.94 -22.92 2.76
N MET A 81 1.06 -21.97 3.11
CA MET A 81 -0.39 -22.16 3.19
C MET A 81 -1.12 -21.64 1.94
N GLY A 82 -0.40 -21.16 0.91
CA GLY A 82 -0.97 -20.59 -0.30
C GLY A 82 -1.60 -19.21 -0.09
N ILE A 83 -1.16 -18.47 0.93
CA ILE A 83 -1.69 -17.16 1.28
C ILE A 83 -0.68 -16.09 0.88
N GLN A 84 -1.11 -15.10 0.08
CA GLN A 84 -0.29 -13.93 -0.25
C GLN A 84 -0.14 -13.01 0.95
N VAL A 85 1.00 -12.31 1.01
CA VAL A 85 1.30 -11.32 2.06
C VAL A 85 1.43 -9.94 1.45
N TRP A 86 0.50 -9.04 1.80
CA TRP A 86 0.54 -7.63 1.40
C TRP A 86 0.89 -6.77 2.60
N GLY A 87 2.14 -6.30 2.67
CA GLY A 87 2.61 -5.50 3.81
C GLY A 87 1.87 -4.18 3.92
N LEU A 88 1.12 -3.98 5.01
CA LEU A 88 0.37 -2.76 5.24
C LEU A 88 1.29 -1.66 5.76
N CYS A 89 1.15 -0.46 5.17
CA CYS A 89 1.80 0.77 5.62
C CYS A 89 0.75 1.80 6.03
N ASN A 90 0.86 2.29 7.27
CA ASN A 90 -0.01 3.33 7.83
C ASN A 90 0.73 4.65 8.10
N ASP A 91 -0.04 5.71 8.41
CA ASP A 91 0.46 7.04 8.73
C ASP A 91 0.13 7.48 10.18
N PHE A 92 0.13 6.54 11.14
CA PHE A 92 -0.35 6.76 12.51
C PHE A 92 0.74 7.17 13.51
N ALA A 93 2.02 7.30 13.08
CA ALA A 93 3.09 7.69 13.99
C ALA A 93 2.79 9.06 14.64
N PRO A 94 3.07 9.22 15.94
CA PRO A 94 2.92 10.51 16.60
C PRO A 94 3.70 11.62 15.87
N ASP A 95 3.12 12.82 15.79
CA ASP A 95 3.69 13.99 15.13
C ASP A 95 3.93 13.85 13.61
N MET A 96 3.56 12.72 13.02
CA MET A 96 3.59 12.49 11.59
C MET A 96 2.54 13.36 10.89
N LYS A 97 2.94 13.96 9.78
CA LYS A 97 2.06 14.73 8.90
C LYS A 97 2.29 14.25 7.47
N ILE A 98 1.55 13.22 7.07
CA ILE A 98 1.73 12.58 5.76
C ILE A 98 1.72 13.59 4.60
N GLY A 99 0.91 14.63 4.68
CA GLY A 99 0.89 15.72 3.69
C GLY A 99 2.25 16.41 3.49
N LYS A 100 3.14 16.43 4.49
CA LYS A 100 4.50 16.96 4.33
C LYS A 100 5.40 16.03 3.50
N VAL A 101 5.14 14.75 3.51
CA VAL A 101 5.82 13.78 2.66
C VAL A 101 5.25 13.86 1.25
N LEU A 102 3.94 13.78 1.12
CA LEU A 102 3.23 13.73 -0.16
C LEU A 102 3.46 14.97 -1.03
N SER A 103 3.50 16.16 -0.43
CA SER A 103 3.69 17.43 -1.16
C SER A 103 5.11 17.70 -1.67
N ARG A 104 6.07 16.81 -1.44
CA ARG A 104 7.47 16.96 -1.85
C ARG A 104 7.96 15.75 -2.63
N THR A 105 8.27 15.92 -3.90
CA THR A 105 8.74 14.84 -4.79
C THR A 105 9.85 13.99 -4.15
N SER A 106 10.91 14.61 -3.63
CA SER A 106 12.03 13.87 -3.04
C SER A 106 11.67 13.06 -1.79
N ARG A 107 10.60 13.43 -1.08
CA ARG A 107 10.10 12.70 0.09
C ARG A 107 9.16 11.57 -0.32
N ARG A 108 8.29 11.82 -1.32
CA ARG A 108 7.46 10.75 -1.93
C ARG A 108 8.35 9.65 -2.48
N GLU A 109 9.31 10.00 -3.34
CA GLU A 109 10.27 9.04 -3.91
C GLU A 109 11.01 8.23 -2.84
N ARG A 110 11.36 8.85 -1.71
CA ARG A 110 11.99 8.12 -0.61
C ARG A 110 11.04 7.14 0.02
N LEU A 111 9.80 7.54 0.30
CA LEU A 111 8.77 6.67 0.86
C LEU A 111 8.51 5.47 -0.07
N GLU A 112 8.32 5.72 -1.35
CA GLU A 112 8.08 4.72 -2.38
C GLU A 112 9.23 3.73 -2.50
N LYS A 113 10.47 4.23 -2.57
CA LYS A 113 11.68 3.40 -2.62
C LYS A 113 11.85 2.55 -1.37
N ASN A 114 11.55 3.10 -0.19
CA ASN A 114 11.63 2.35 1.07
C ASN A 114 10.57 1.24 1.12
N LEU A 115 9.33 1.52 0.73
CA LEU A 115 8.26 0.52 0.68
C LEU A 115 8.58 -0.61 -0.31
N LEU A 116 9.02 -0.24 -1.51
CA LEU A 116 9.41 -1.23 -2.53
C LEU A 116 10.60 -2.06 -2.07
N ALA A 117 11.61 -1.45 -1.46
CA ALA A 117 12.78 -2.16 -0.95
C ALA A 117 12.41 -3.18 0.12
N GLU A 118 11.50 -2.84 1.06
CA GLU A 118 11.00 -3.80 2.06
C GLU A 118 10.16 -4.91 1.40
N ALA A 119 9.30 -4.57 0.44
CA ALA A 119 8.52 -5.57 -0.27
C ALA A 119 9.42 -6.60 -1.00
N ILE A 120 10.43 -6.13 -1.70
CA ILE A 120 11.42 -7.01 -2.38
C ILE A 120 12.22 -7.80 -1.34
N ARG A 121 12.72 -7.12 -0.30
CA ARG A 121 13.53 -7.75 0.74
C ARG A 121 12.83 -8.93 1.40
N TYR A 122 11.55 -8.79 1.73
CA TYR A 122 10.78 -9.84 2.41
C TYR A 122 9.98 -10.72 1.46
N SER A 123 10.15 -10.60 0.13
CA SER A 123 9.40 -11.36 -0.88
C SER A 123 7.89 -11.23 -0.72
N LEU A 124 7.41 -10.00 -0.49
CA LEU A 124 5.99 -9.72 -0.36
C LEU A 124 5.31 -9.79 -1.73
N ASP A 125 4.07 -10.25 -1.75
CA ASP A 125 3.23 -10.29 -2.96
C ASP A 125 2.58 -8.93 -3.25
N GLY A 126 2.45 -8.08 -2.23
CA GLY A 126 1.83 -6.77 -2.37
C GLY A 126 2.20 -5.76 -1.28
N ILE A 127 1.80 -4.53 -1.52
CA ILE A 127 1.83 -3.41 -0.58
C ILE A 127 0.39 -2.94 -0.41
N ASN A 128 -0.05 -2.79 0.85
CA ASN A 128 -1.35 -2.24 1.21
C ASN A 128 -1.15 -0.87 1.88
N ILE A 129 -1.70 0.19 1.31
CA ILE A 129 -1.58 1.56 1.82
C ILE A 129 -2.83 1.93 2.61
N ASP A 130 -2.64 2.22 3.89
CA ASP A 130 -3.67 2.63 4.85
C ASP A 130 -3.35 4.02 5.41
N PHE A 131 -3.49 5.06 4.56
CA PHE A 131 -3.24 6.45 4.95
C PHE A 131 -4.55 7.15 5.28
N GLU A 132 -4.82 7.30 6.59
CA GLU A 132 -6.04 7.89 7.11
C GLU A 132 -5.92 9.39 7.45
N ASN A 133 -4.70 9.93 7.53
CA ASN A 133 -4.44 11.31 7.92
C ASN A 133 -4.17 12.26 6.73
N VAL A 134 -4.42 11.82 5.50
CA VAL A 134 -4.37 12.70 4.33
C VAL A 134 -5.41 13.81 4.51
N LYS A 135 -5.01 15.06 4.29
CA LYS A 135 -5.92 16.21 4.37
C LYS A 135 -6.40 16.59 2.97
N LYS A 136 -7.55 17.24 2.88
CA LYS A 136 -8.11 17.70 1.60
C LYS A 136 -7.11 18.49 0.76
N ALA A 137 -6.27 19.33 1.38
CA ALA A 137 -5.24 20.09 0.69
C ALA A 137 -4.13 19.24 0.04
N ASN A 138 -4.05 17.96 0.39
CA ASN A 138 -3.04 17.02 -0.14
C ASN A 138 -3.68 15.88 -0.93
N GLY A 139 -4.94 16.00 -1.34
CA GLY A 139 -5.62 14.95 -2.12
C GLY A 139 -4.89 14.66 -3.43
N ASP A 140 -4.55 15.69 -4.20
CA ASP A 140 -3.83 15.56 -5.48
C ASP A 140 -2.41 14.99 -5.27
N ASP A 141 -1.72 15.42 -4.19
CA ASP A 141 -0.42 14.86 -3.81
C ASP A 141 -0.50 13.36 -3.49
N PHE A 142 -1.60 12.94 -2.84
CA PHE A 142 -1.85 11.53 -2.55
C PHE A 142 -2.07 10.72 -3.82
N ILE A 143 -2.87 11.23 -4.76
CA ILE A 143 -3.06 10.57 -6.06
C ILE A 143 -1.75 10.47 -6.83
N GLN A 144 -0.91 11.51 -6.78
CA GLN A 144 0.42 11.47 -7.39
C GLN A 144 1.29 10.36 -6.77
N PHE A 145 1.30 10.23 -5.44
CA PHE A 145 1.99 9.14 -4.74
C PHE A 145 1.47 7.76 -5.19
N VAL A 146 0.15 7.58 -5.27
CA VAL A 146 -0.44 6.31 -5.71
C VAL A 146 -0.03 5.96 -7.15
N ARG A 147 0.04 6.95 -8.05
CA ARG A 147 0.51 6.76 -9.43
C ARG A 147 1.97 6.36 -9.48
N GLU A 148 2.83 7.08 -8.76
CA GLU A 148 4.27 6.81 -8.73
C GLU A 148 4.55 5.41 -8.15
N LEU A 149 3.98 5.09 -6.98
CA LEU A 149 4.13 3.77 -6.35
C LEU A 149 3.52 2.65 -7.20
N GLY A 150 2.36 2.88 -7.84
CA GLY A 150 1.71 1.91 -8.71
C GLY A 150 2.59 1.47 -9.89
N ILE A 151 3.29 2.42 -10.53
CA ILE A 151 4.25 2.11 -11.59
C ILE A 151 5.40 1.26 -11.03
N MET A 152 5.94 1.64 -9.87
CA MET A 152 7.05 0.92 -9.25
C MET A 152 6.65 -0.50 -8.85
N CYS A 153 5.48 -0.68 -8.24
CA CYS A 153 4.95 -1.99 -7.86
C CYS A 153 4.77 -2.89 -9.08
N ARG A 154 4.12 -2.39 -10.13
CA ARG A 154 3.85 -3.13 -11.36
C ARG A 154 5.12 -3.60 -12.04
N ASN A 155 6.14 -2.73 -12.13
CA ASN A 155 7.43 -3.08 -12.73
C ASN A 155 8.18 -4.18 -11.96
N ASN A 156 7.77 -4.45 -10.72
CA ASN A 156 8.36 -5.48 -9.86
C ASN A 156 7.41 -6.66 -9.58
N GLY A 157 6.24 -6.71 -10.23
CA GLY A 157 5.26 -7.79 -10.02
C GLY A 157 4.61 -7.77 -8.63
N ILE A 158 4.56 -6.61 -7.97
CA ILE A 158 4.00 -6.41 -6.63
C ILE A 158 2.62 -5.78 -6.74
N VAL A 159 1.63 -6.38 -6.08
CA VAL A 159 0.26 -5.85 -6.01
C VAL A 159 0.24 -4.55 -5.22
N LEU A 160 -0.50 -3.54 -5.69
CA LEU A 160 -0.80 -2.33 -4.93
C LEU A 160 -2.28 -2.29 -4.56
N SER A 161 -2.57 -2.21 -3.26
CA SER A 161 -3.91 -1.98 -2.73
C SER A 161 -3.97 -0.74 -1.85
N ILE A 162 -5.10 -0.03 -1.91
CA ILE A 162 -5.32 1.22 -1.18
C ILE A 162 -6.58 1.11 -0.34
N ASP A 163 -6.45 1.35 0.97
CA ASP A 163 -7.56 1.39 1.90
C ASP A 163 -8.18 2.80 1.93
N ASN A 164 -9.49 2.86 1.98
CA ASN A 164 -10.24 4.10 1.93
C ASN A 164 -11.39 4.11 2.92
N TYR A 165 -11.69 5.29 3.46
CA TYR A 165 -12.97 5.53 4.13
C TYR A 165 -14.15 5.27 3.19
N PRO A 166 -15.35 5.00 3.73
CA PRO A 166 -16.57 4.94 2.93
C PRO A 166 -16.76 6.20 2.07
N PRO A 167 -17.35 6.08 0.87
CA PRO A 167 -17.63 7.22 0.02
C PRO A 167 -18.54 8.24 0.72
N ALA A 168 -18.00 9.44 0.98
CA ALA A 168 -18.73 10.56 1.58
C ALA A 168 -18.11 11.88 1.13
N SER A 169 -18.80 12.98 1.33
CA SER A 169 -18.32 14.32 0.96
C SER A 169 -17.01 14.68 1.68
N TYR A 170 -16.84 14.25 2.93
CA TYR A 170 -15.62 14.48 3.72
C TYR A 170 -14.41 13.68 3.26
N SER A 171 -14.60 12.59 2.49
CA SER A 171 -13.53 11.73 1.96
C SER A 171 -13.42 11.76 0.44
N ALA A 172 -14.12 12.67 -0.24
CA ALA A 172 -14.16 12.77 -1.70
C ALA A 172 -12.77 13.05 -2.31
N TYR A 173 -11.90 13.77 -1.60
CA TYR A 173 -10.55 14.12 -2.03
C TYR A 173 -9.58 12.93 -2.08
N TYR A 174 -9.96 11.76 -1.58
CA TYR A 174 -9.23 10.52 -1.82
C TYR A 174 -9.36 10.04 -3.28
N SER A 175 -10.31 10.58 -4.05
CA SER A 175 -10.46 10.35 -5.51
C SER A 175 -10.32 8.89 -5.92
N ARG A 176 -11.19 8.02 -5.38
CA ARG A 176 -11.11 6.55 -5.57
C ARG A 176 -11.10 6.11 -7.03
N ASN A 177 -11.76 6.87 -7.92
CA ASN A 177 -11.72 6.64 -9.36
C ASN A 177 -10.31 6.82 -9.93
N GLU A 178 -9.57 7.84 -9.46
CA GLU A 178 -8.18 8.06 -9.87
C GLU A 178 -7.26 6.95 -9.31
N GLN A 179 -7.51 6.52 -8.06
CA GLN A 179 -6.78 5.39 -7.49
C GLN A 179 -7.00 4.12 -8.30
N ALA A 180 -8.25 3.83 -8.67
CA ALA A 180 -8.63 2.63 -9.43
C ALA A 180 -8.01 2.57 -10.84
N ALA A 181 -7.56 3.69 -11.38
CA ALA A 181 -6.85 3.71 -12.66
C ALA A 181 -5.43 3.13 -12.57
N VAL A 182 -4.84 3.09 -11.38
CA VAL A 182 -3.43 2.73 -11.20
C VAL A 182 -3.15 1.71 -10.09
N ALA A 183 -3.99 1.63 -9.06
CA ALA A 183 -3.91 0.59 -8.04
C ALA A 183 -4.64 -0.68 -8.50
N ASP A 184 -4.15 -1.84 -8.11
CA ASP A 184 -4.76 -3.12 -8.45
C ASP A 184 -6.04 -3.38 -7.67
N TYR A 185 -6.11 -2.88 -6.43
CA TYR A 185 -7.29 -2.97 -5.57
C TYR A 185 -7.52 -1.65 -4.84
N VAL A 186 -8.78 -1.22 -4.82
CA VAL A 186 -9.27 -0.09 -4.00
C VAL A 186 -10.26 -0.66 -3.00
N ILE A 187 -9.90 -0.63 -1.72
CA ILE A 187 -10.64 -1.24 -0.63
C ILE A 187 -11.41 -0.15 0.10
N THR A 188 -12.66 -0.41 0.44
CA THR A 188 -13.46 0.47 1.29
C THR A 188 -13.60 -0.17 2.66
N MET A 189 -13.12 0.50 3.69
CA MET A 189 -13.28 0.10 5.08
C MET A 189 -14.72 0.41 5.51
N ALA A 190 -15.45 -0.58 6.05
CA ALA A 190 -16.86 -0.47 6.45
C ALA A 190 -17.04 -0.77 7.93
#